data_bb10851291709e020b8c1e57fd62c047
#
_entry.id   bb10851291709e020b8c1e57fd62c047
#
_cell.length_a   1.000
_cell.length_b   1.000
_cell.length_c   1.000
_cell.angle_alpha   90.00
_cell.angle_beta   90.00
_cell.angle_gamma   90.00
#
_symmetry.space_group_name_H-M   'P 1'
#
loop_
_entity.id
_entity.type
_entity.pdbx_description
1 polymer ?
#
loop_
_entity_poly.entity_id
_entity_poly.type
_entity_poly.pdbx_seq_one_letter_code
_entity_poly.pdbx_strand_id
1 'polypeptide(L)'
;MKLPILYTFRRCPYAIRARMALYYSGINVIVREISLKNRPEDLYAISKKGTVPVLLLPNGTVIEESLEIMMWAINQSDKDNWMFFDKNIQLNIISINDTHFKKHLDDYKYNSIPSNKDELFGLCAKYLDTYEKSLDKYL
;
A
#
# COMPACT_ATOMS: atom_id res chain seq x y z
N MET A 1 -18.58 -16.23 -12.68
CA MET A 1 -17.19 -16.27 -12.15
C MET A 1 -17.21 -15.66 -10.75
N LYS A 2 -16.61 -16.31 -9.74
CA LYS A 2 -16.49 -15.69 -8.40
C LYS A 2 -15.41 -14.60 -8.46
N LEU A 3 -15.69 -13.42 -7.87
CA LEU A 3 -14.72 -12.33 -7.78
C LEU A 3 -13.80 -12.51 -6.57
N PRO A 4 -12.55 -12.01 -6.62
CA PRO A 4 -11.71 -11.88 -5.43
C PRO A 4 -12.37 -11.00 -4.37
N ILE A 5 -12.05 -11.23 -3.09
CA ILE A 5 -12.53 -10.42 -1.97
C ILE A 5 -11.35 -9.61 -1.42
N LEU A 6 -11.49 -8.29 -1.37
CA LEU A 6 -10.49 -7.38 -0.81
C LEU A 6 -10.96 -6.86 0.55
N TYR A 7 -10.29 -7.28 1.61
CA TYR A 7 -10.43 -6.65 2.93
C TYR A 7 -9.58 -5.38 2.96
N THR A 8 -10.19 -4.27 3.31
CA THR A 8 -9.57 -2.95 3.17
C THR A 8 -10.01 -1.99 4.27
N PHE A 9 -9.22 -0.94 4.49
CA PHE A 9 -9.62 0.21 5.29
C PHE A 9 -9.37 1.48 4.50
N ARG A 10 -10.40 2.32 4.36
CA ARG A 10 -10.41 3.46 3.44
C ARG A 10 -9.20 4.38 3.59
N ARG A 11 -8.78 4.68 4.83
CA ARG A 11 -7.69 5.61 5.13
C ARG A 11 -6.30 4.95 5.27
N CYS A 12 -6.20 3.64 5.13
CA CYS A 12 -4.92 2.96 5.21
C CYS A 12 -4.12 3.18 3.92
N PRO A 13 -2.91 3.78 3.96
CA PRO A 13 -2.12 4.05 2.75
C PRO A 13 -1.73 2.77 2.01
N TYR A 14 -1.44 1.70 2.73
CA TYR A 14 -1.18 0.39 2.14
C TYR A 14 -2.39 -0.18 1.40
N ALA A 15 -3.58 -0.04 2.00
CA ALA A 15 -4.81 -0.46 1.33
C ALA A 15 -5.18 0.45 0.13
N ILE A 16 -4.83 1.74 0.18
CA ILE A 16 -5.02 2.67 -0.94
C ILE A 16 -4.22 2.21 -2.14
N ARG A 17 -2.91 1.97 -2.00
CA ARG A 17 -2.06 1.56 -3.14
C ARG A 17 -2.50 0.22 -3.73
N ALA A 18 -2.93 -0.74 -2.91
CA ALA A 18 -3.48 -2.01 -3.40
C ALA A 18 -4.76 -1.80 -4.23
N ARG A 19 -5.70 -0.95 -3.76
CA ARG A 19 -6.91 -0.60 -4.52
C ARG A 19 -6.57 0.08 -5.84
N MET A 20 -5.58 0.99 -5.85
CA MET A 20 -5.14 1.67 -7.07
C MET A 20 -4.61 0.68 -8.10
N ALA A 21 -3.75 -0.26 -7.69
CA ALA A 21 -3.20 -1.27 -8.60
C ALA A 21 -4.28 -2.20 -9.15
N LEU A 22 -5.22 -2.66 -8.31
CA LEU A 22 -6.35 -3.48 -8.74
C LEU A 22 -7.23 -2.75 -9.77
N TYR A 23 -7.54 -1.47 -9.50
CA TYR A 23 -8.31 -0.63 -10.41
C TYR A 23 -7.58 -0.42 -11.74
N TYR A 24 -6.31 -0.05 -11.68
CA TYR A 24 -5.45 0.14 -12.85
C TYR A 24 -5.42 -1.11 -13.75
N SER A 25 -5.24 -2.27 -13.15
CA SER A 25 -5.20 -3.55 -13.87
C SER A 25 -6.59 -4.05 -14.32
N GLY A 26 -7.66 -3.30 -14.07
CA GLY A 26 -9.03 -3.65 -14.47
C GLY A 26 -9.61 -4.84 -13.71
N ILE A 27 -9.11 -5.14 -12.53
CA ILE A 27 -9.54 -6.29 -11.72
C ILE A 27 -10.72 -5.90 -10.83
N ASN A 28 -11.87 -6.50 -11.09
CA ASN A 28 -13.04 -6.34 -10.25
C ASN A 28 -12.92 -7.19 -8.98
N VAL A 29 -13.19 -6.58 -7.83
CA VAL A 29 -13.16 -7.24 -6.52
C VAL A 29 -14.43 -6.93 -5.72
N ILE A 30 -14.78 -7.85 -4.81
CA ILE A 30 -15.76 -7.56 -3.75
C ILE A 30 -15.00 -6.83 -2.64
N VAL A 31 -15.34 -5.57 -2.40
CA VAL A 31 -14.72 -4.76 -1.36
C VAL A 31 -15.37 -5.02 -0.01
N ARG A 32 -14.58 -5.38 0.98
CA ARG A 32 -15.00 -5.50 2.38
C ARG A 32 -14.25 -4.46 3.22
N GLU A 33 -14.90 -3.33 3.47
CA GLU A 33 -14.40 -2.31 4.39
C GLU A 33 -14.46 -2.83 5.82
N ILE A 34 -13.36 -2.69 6.57
CA ILE A 34 -13.30 -3.12 7.97
C ILE A 34 -13.24 -1.94 8.93
N SER A 35 -13.62 -2.19 10.18
CA SER A 35 -13.31 -1.30 11.31
C SER A 35 -12.01 -1.76 11.97
N LEU A 36 -11.04 -0.86 12.18
CA LEU A 36 -9.79 -1.20 12.87
C LEU A 36 -10.00 -1.54 14.36
N LYS A 37 -11.09 -1.03 14.95
CA LYS A 37 -11.45 -1.31 16.35
C LYS A 37 -12.18 -2.64 16.53
N ASN A 38 -12.88 -3.07 15.50
CA ASN A 38 -13.66 -4.32 15.53
C ASN A 38 -13.46 -5.04 14.17
N ARG A 39 -12.36 -5.77 14.08
CA ARG A 39 -12.02 -6.51 12.86
C ARG A 39 -12.88 -7.78 12.79
N PRO A 40 -13.42 -8.12 11.59
CA PRO A 40 -14.27 -9.28 11.42
C PRO A 40 -13.50 -10.59 11.60
N GLU A 41 -14.15 -11.60 12.14
CA GLU A 41 -13.58 -12.95 12.32
C GLU A 41 -13.15 -13.58 10.99
N ASP A 42 -13.90 -13.34 9.91
CA ASP A 42 -13.55 -13.78 8.56
C ASP A 42 -12.16 -13.30 8.11
N LEU A 43 -11.75 -12.09 8.54
CA LEU A 43 -10.39 -11.60 8.24
C LEU A 43 -9.35 -12.41 9.00
N TYR A 44 -9.57 -12.69 10.30
CA TYR A 44 -8.64 -13.49 11.09
C TYR A 44 -8.59 -14.96 10.65
N ALA A 45 -9.68 -15.48 10.09
CA ALA A 45 -9.71 -16.83 9.54
C ALA A 45 -8.76 -17.03 8.35
N ILE A 46 -8.50 -15.97 7.57
CA ILE A 46 -7.62 -16.01 6.38
C ILE A 46 -6.26 -15.35 6.61
N SER A 47 -6.15 -14.42 7.56
CA SER A 47 -4.92 -13.67 7.88
C SER A 47 -4.80 -13.50 9.40
N LYS A 48 -3.89 -14.25 10.01
CA LYS A 48 -3.65 -14.19 11.46
C LYS A 48 -3.17 -12.82 11.94
N LYS A 49 -2.52 -12.04 11.08
CA LYS A 49 -2.07 -10.67 11.38
C LYS A 49 -3.25 -9.73 11.60
N GLY A 50 -4.40 -9.98 10.96
CA GLY A 50 -5.58 -9.11 10.98
C GLY A 50 -5.30 -7.71 10.42
N THR A 51 -4.20 -7.51 9.69
CA THR A 51 -3.87 -6.26 9.02
C THR A 51 -4.58 -6.15 7.67
N VAL A 52 -4.65 -4.95 7.12
CA VAL A 52 -5.19 -4.70 5.78
C VAL A 52 -4.19 -3.92 4.94
N PRO A 53 -4.18 -4.13 3.61
CA PRO A 53 -5.10 -4.94 2.81
C PRO A 53 -4.84 -6.45 2.87
N VAL A 54 -5.89 -7.24 2.63
CA VAL A 54 -5.79 -8.69 2.35
C VAL A 54 -6.67 -9.01 1.16
N LEU A 55 -6.15 -9.72 0.19
CA LEU A 55 -6.86 -10.17 -1.00
C LEU A 55 -7.04 -11.69 -0.97
N LEU A 56 -8.29 -12.14 -0.96
CA LEU A 56 -8.67 -13.54 -1.07
C LEU A 56 -9.11 -13.84 -2.50
N LEU A 57 -8.36 -14.70 -3.20
CA LEU A 57 -8.68 -15.13 -4.55
C LEU A 57 -9.77 -16.21 -4.57
N PRO A 58 -10.50 -16.38 -5.68
CA PRO A 58 -11.56 -17.40 -5.81
C PRO A 58 -11.11 -18.85 -5.59
N ASN A 59 -9.83 -19.12 -5.80
CA ASN A 59 -9.21 -20.45 -5.59
C ASN A 59 -8.77 -20.68 -4.13
N GLY A 60 -9.04 -19.72 -3.22
CA GLY A 60 -8.65 -19.79 -1.82
C GLY A 60 -7.26 -19.23 -1.50
N THR A 61 -6.49 -18.79 -2.50
CA THR A 61 -5.17 -18.14 -2.27
C THR A 61 -5.37 -16.81 -1.55
N VAL A 62 -4.58 -16.57 -0.52
CA VAL A 62 -4.56 -15.32 0.25
C VAL A 62 -3.28 -14.55 -0.04
N ILE A 63 -3.41 -13.26 -0.35
CA ILE A 63 -2.31 -12.32 -0.54
C ILE A 63 -2.43 -11.24 0.54
N GLU A 64 -1.47 -11.17 1.46
CA GLU A 64 -1.58 -10.34 2.68
C GLU A 64 -0.88 -8.98 2.57
N GLU A 65 0.22 -8.88 1.83
CA GLU A 65 1.00 -7.64 1.76
C GLU A 65 0.55 -6.77 0.58
N SER A 66 0.44 -5.47 0.83
CA SER A 66 -0.03 -4.53 -0.21
C SER A 66 0.85 -4.53 -1.46
N LEU A 67 2.18 -4.67 -1.31
CA LEU A 67 3.09 -4.76 -2.45
C LEU A 67 2.86 -6.04 -3.25
N GLU A 68 2.62 -7.16 -2.58
CA GLU A 68 2.32 -8.43 -3.25
C GLU A 68 0.99 -8.35 -4.01
N ILE A 69 -0.03 -7.71 -3.43
CA ILE A 69 -1.31 -7.45 -4.13
C ILE A 69 -1.08 -6.57 -5.36
N MET A 70 -0.28 -5.50 -5.25
CA MET A 70 0.07 -4.64 -6.38
C MET A 70 0.76 -5.45 -7.48
N MET A 71 1.80 -6.20 -7.14
CA MET A 71 2.56 -7.02 -8.10
C MET A 71 1.68 -8.09 -8.75
N TRP A 72 0.82 -8.73 -7.96
CA TRP A 72 -0.13 -9.69 -8.51
C TRP A 72 -1.08 -9.03 -9.52
N ALA A 73 -1.64 -7.85 -9.19
CA ALA A 73 -2.56 -7.13 -10.06
C ALA A 73 -1.89 -6.70 -11.36
N ILE A 74 -0.71 -6.07 -11.28
CA ILE A 74 0.06 -5.61 -12.44
C ILE A 74 0.47 -6.79 -13.33
N ASN A 75 0.82 -7.94 -12.77
CA ASN A 75 1.12 -9.15 -13.54
C ASN A 75 -0.09 -9.71 -14.30
N GLN A 76 -1.34 -9.37 -13.91
CA GLN A 76 -2.52 -9.72 -14.70
C GLN A 76 -2.71 -8.79 -15.90
N SER A 77 -2.42 -7.48 -15.72
CA SER A 77 -2.53 -6.48 -16.78
C SER A 77 -1.74 -5.23 -16.41
N ASP A 78 -0.75 -4.88 -17.23
CA ASP A 78 0.09 -3.68 -17.12
C ASP A 78 0.00 -2.88 -18.42
N LYS A 79 -1.10 -2.14 -18.60
CA LYS A 79 -1.44 -1.46 -19.87
C LYS A 79 -0.47 -0.33 -20.22
N ASP A 80 0.02 0.37 -19.22
CA ASP A 80 0.89 1.55 -19.37
C ASP A 80 2.34 1.26 -18.98
N ASN A 81 2.70 -0.03 -18.86
CA ASN A 81 4.04 -0.49 -18.53
C ASN A 81 4.59 0.11 -17.22
N TRP A 82 3.80 0.10 -16.15
CA TRP A 82 4.27 0.56 -14.83
C TRP A 82 5.54 -0.16 -14.37
N MET A 83 5.77 -1.38 -14.86
CA MET A 83 6.97 -2.17 -14.58
C MET A 83 8.08 -1.99 -15.61
N PHE A 84 7.96 -1.02 -16.55
CA PHE A 84 8.94 -0.78 -17.61
C PHE A 84 10.28 -0.26 -17.08
N PHE A 85 10.26 0.55 -16.01
CA PHE A 85 11.48 1.05 -15.40
C PHE A 85 12.20 -0.04 -14.60
N ASP A 86 13.50 0.21 -14.32
CA ASP A 86 14.31 -0.70 -13.52
C ASP A 86 13.58 -1.09 -12.23
N LYS A 87 13.19 -2.36 -12.17
CA LYS A 87 12.45 -2.93 -11.06
C LYS A 87 13.17 -2.73 -9.72
N ASN A 88 14.51 -2.76 -9.73
CA ASN A 88 15.30 -2.58 -8.51
C ASN A 88 15.19 -1.16 -7.98
N ILE A 89 15.19 -0.16 -8.88
CA ILE A 89 15.00 1.25 -8.52
C ILE A 89 13.60 1.44 -7.91
N GLN A 90 12.56 0.91 -8.56
CA GLN A 90 11.19 1.00 -8.05
C GLN A 90 11.02 0.34 -6.69
N LEU A 91 11.51 -0.87 -6.51
CA LEU A 91 11.45 -1.59 -5.24
C LEU A 91 12.25 -0.89 -4.13
N ASN A 92 13.38 -0.26 -4.48
CA ASN A 92 14.15 0.53 -3.53
C ASN A 92 13.38 1.78 -3.07
N ILE A 93 12.74 2.50 -3.98
CA ILE A 93 11.91 3.66 -3.63
C ILE A 93 10.76 3.23 -2.71
N ILE A 94 10.08 2.14 -3.03
CA ILE A 94 9.00 1.58 -2.21
C ILE A 94 9.53 1.18 -0.81
N SER A 95 10.69 0.53 -0.76
CA SER A 95 11.32 0.14 0.51
C SER A 95 11.66 1.35 1.38
N ILE A 96 12.24 2.39 0.81
CA ILE A 96 12.54 3.65 1.52
C ILE A 96 11.25 4.29 2.02
N ASN A 97 10.21 4.33 1.19
CA ASN A 97 8.91 4.85 1.59
C ASN A 97 8.32 4.08 2.79
N ASP A 98 8.33 2.75 2.74
CA ASP A 98 7.68 1.90 3.73
C ASP A 98 8.45 1.84 5.06
N THR A 99 9.79 1.92 5.02
CA THR A 99 10.64 1.78 6.20
C THR A 99 11.04 3.11 6.84
N HIS A 100 11.38 4.12 6.04
CA HIS A 100 11.92 5.39 6.53
C HIS A 100 10.88 6.50 6.53
N PHE A 101 10.33 6.86 5.35
CA PHE A 101 9.34 7.93 5.24
C PHE A 101 8.12 7.65 6.12
N LYS A 102 7.56 6.45 6.02
CA LYS A 102 6.36 6.07 6.79
C LYS A 102 6.59 6.14 8.29
N LYS A 103 7.77 5.78 8.77
CA LYS A 103 8.14 5.91 10.18
C LYS A 103 8.14 7.37 10.62
N HIS A 104 8.83 8.26 9.90
CA HIS A 104 8.87 9.69 10.23
C HIS A 104 7.47 10.33 10.14
N LEU A 105 6.66 9.91 9.17
CA LEU A 105 5.29 10.37 9.03
C LEU A 105 4.41 9.94 10.22
N ASP A 106 4.56 8.72 10.70
CA ASP A 106 3.82 8.24 11.87
C ASP A 106 4.29 8.95 13.14
N ASP A 107 5.60 9.15 13.30
CA ASP A 107 6.15 9.95 14.40
C ASP A 107 5.60 11.39 14.36
N TYR A 108 5.56 12.01 13.19
CA TYR A 108 4.97 13.35 13.00
C TYR A 108 3.48 13.40 13.38
N LYS A 109 2.71 12.40 13.01
CA LYS A 109 1.26 12.35 13.25
C LYS A 109 0.89 12.02 14.67
N TYR A 110 1.62 11.12 15.30
CA TYR A 110 1.20 10.49 16.56
C TYR A 110 2.11 10.84 17.75
N ASN A 111 3.25 11.49 17.50
CA ASN A 111 4.11 11.94 18.58
C ASN A 111 3.45 13.13 19.31
N SER A 112 3.24 12.97 20.61
CA SER A 112 2.61 13.97 21.47
C SER A 112 3.57 15.07 21.95
N ILE A 113 4.87 15.01 21.60
CA ILE A 113 5.88 15.99 22.01
C ILE A 113 5.93 17.13 20.98
N PRO A 114 5.43 18.34 21.29
CA PRO A 114 5.35 19.45 20.33
C PRO A 114 6.71 19.94 19.83
N SER A 115 7.78 19.80 20.64
CA SER A 115 9.10 20.36 20.35
C SER A 115 9.81 19.77 19.13
N ASN A 116 9.42 18.59 18.67
CA ASN A 116 10.07 17.90 17.54
C ASN A 116 9.23 17.90 16.26
N LYS A 117 8.08 18.57 16.24
CA LYS A 117 7.18 18.50 15.06
C LYS A 117 7.78 19.14 13.81
N ASP A 118 8.46 20.27 13.97
CA ASP A 118 9.07 20.97 12.83
C ASP A 118 10.25 20.17 12.23
N GLU A 119 11.02 19.50 13.10
CA GLU A 119 12.09 18.60 12.66
C GLU A 119 11.52 17.41 11.90
N LEU A 120 10.50 16.74 12.45
CA LEU A 120 9.83 15.60 11.81
C LEU A 120 9.16 15.99 10.49
N PHE A 121 8.53 17.16 10.43
CA PHE A 121 8.00 17.73 9.19
C PHE A 121 9.11 17.92 8.16
N GLY A 122 10.23 18.54 8.55
CA GLY A 122 11.39 18.74 7.67
C GLY A 122 11.98 17.43 7.14
N LEU A 123 12.02 16.37 7.96
CA LEU A 123 12.43 15.04 7.53
C LEU A 123 11.45 14.46 6.49
N CYS A 124 10.15 14.57 6.75
CA CYS A 124 9.14 14.12 5.78
C CYS A 124 9.24 14.88 4.44
N ALA A 125 9.40 16.20 4.49
CA ALA A 125 9.54 17.05 3.30
C ALA A 125 10.74 16.64 2.43
N LYS A 126 11.88 16.29 3.02
CA LYS A 126 13.06 15.81 2.28
C LYS A 126 12.78 14.54 1.47
N TYR A 127 11.99 13.60 2.00
CA TYR A 127 11.59 12.42 1.23
C TYR A 127 10.69 12.77 0.06
N LEU A 128 9.72 13.69 0.27
CA LEU A 128 8.83 14.14 -0.80
C LEU A 128 9.61 14.85 -1.91
N ASP A 129 10.56 15.73 -1.57
CA ASP A 129 11.46 16.36 -2.55
C ASP A 129 12.28 15.33 -3.34
N THR A 130 12.71 14.26 -2.68
CA THR A 130 13.44 13.18 -3.35
C THR A 130 12.56 12.43 -4.33
N TYR A 131 11.29 12.18 -3.95
CA TYR A 131 10.33 11.52 -4.85
C TYR A 131 9.99 12.41 -6.04
N GLU A 132 9.78 13.72 -5.83
CA GLU A 132 9.52 14.69 -6.91
C GLU A 132 10.67 14.71 -7.92
N LYS A 133 11.90 14.83 -7.46
CA LYS A 133 13.09 14.77 -8.33
C LYS A 133 13.24 13.43 -9.07
N SER A 134 12.73 12.35 -8.50
CA SER A 134 12.72 11.06 -9.17
C SER A 134 11.68 11.01 -10.29
N LEU A 135 10.53 11.65 -10.10
CA LEU A 135 9.51 11.79 -11.15
C LEU A 135 10.05 12.57 -12.33
N ASP A 136 10.69 13.73 -12.11
CA ASP A 136 11.29 14.55 -13.18
C ASP A 136 12.32 13.78 -14.02
N LYS A 137 12.97 12.80 -13.42
CA LYS A 137 13.98 11.99 -14.10
C LYS A 137 13.38 10.87 -14.98
N TYR A 138 12.19 10.37 -14.62
CA TYR A 138 11.62 9.16 -15.19
C TYR A 138 10.30 9.39 -15.94
N LEU A 139 9.77 10.61 -15.93
CA LEU A 139 8.62 11.05 -16.74
C LEU A 139 9.07 12.01 -17.84
#